data_05c616ec8e420f78cb7bda6108a9b7f4
#
_entry.id   05c616ec8e420f78cb7bda6108a9b7f4
#
_cell.length_a   1.000
_cell.length_b   1.000
_cell.length_c   1.000
_cell.angle_alpha   90.00
_cell.angle_beta   90.00
_cell.angle_gamma   90.00
#
_symmetry.space_group_name_H-M   'P 1'
#
loop_
_entity.id
_entity.type
_entity.pdbx_description
1 polymer ?
#
loop_
_entity_poly.entity_id
_entity_poly.type
_entity_poly.pdbx_seq_one_letter_code
_entity_poly.pdbx_strand_id
1 'polypeptide(L)'
;MRLTTTTLLLALALRAQAEVLCPDSIEVNQQATVAGDWTVLYTDPPLRLTGVTIYDGPPSQNHKVKPYSVKSARGELRVSWRLPESKRNFHLVCNYERTTASLTALLPPGMNGCNAVFDRRVSYGNDTLAVKRMVCN
;
A
#
# COMPACT_ATOMS: atom_id res chain seq x y z
N MET A 1 -42.44 44.39 20.25
CA MET A 1 -41.94 43.04 20.54
C MET A 1 -41.33 42.49 19.26
N ARG A 2 -39.98 42.52 19.09
CA ARG A 2 -39.28 42.03 17.91
C ARG A 2 -38.64 40.72 18.25
N LEU A 3 -39.13 39.60 17.66
CA LEU A 3 -38.48 38.27 17.73
C LEU A 3 -37.31 38.25 16.76
N THR A 4 -36.09 38.15 17.32
CA THR A 4 -34.88 37.84 16.56
C THR A 4 -34.72 36.34 16.49
N THR A 5 -34.94 35.78 15.31
CA THR A 5 -34.73 34.36 14.99
C THR A 5 -33.24 34.14 14.74
N THR A 6 -32.53 33.54 15.70
CA THR A 6 -31.12 33.17 15.53
C THR A 6 -31.05 31.83 14.81
N THR A 7 -30.65 31.84 13.53
CA THR A 7 -30.44 30.66 12.72
C THR A 7 -29.06 30.07 13.06
N LEU A 8 -29.06 28.92 13.76
CA LEU A 8 -27.87 28.16 14.11
C LEU A 8 -27.43 27.34 12.88
N LEU A 9 -26.43 27.81 12.17
CA LEU A 9 -25.78 27.08 11.07
C LEU A 9 -24.92 25.96 11.67
N LEU A 10 -25.42 24.73 11.61
CA LEU A 10 -24.67 23.52 11.94
C LEU A 10 -23.70 23.23 10.78
N ALA A 11 -22.44 23.61 10.91
CA ALA A 11 -21.39 23.24 9.99
C ALA A 11 -21.07 21.74 10.18
N LEU A 12 -21.61 20.88 9.30
CA LEU A 12 -21.16 19.49 9.19
C LEU A 12 -19.72 19.51 8.65
N ALA A 13 -18.73 19.34 9.53
CA ALA A 13 -17.37 19.06 9.13
C ALA A 13 -17.32 17.62 8.58
N LEU A 14 -17.37 17.48 7.24
CA LEU A 14 -17.01 16.23 6.58
C LEU A 14 -15.54 15.94 6.92
N ARG A 15 -15.31 14.96 7.80
CA ARG A 15 -13.99 14.40 8.01
C ARG A 15 -13.65 13.58 6.78
N ALA A 16 -12.85 14.13 5.89
CA ALA A 16 -12.20 13.36 4.84
C ALA A 16 -11.28 12.34 5.54
N GLN A 17 -11.65 11.06 5.51
CA GLN A 17 -10.78 9.99 5.99
C GLN A 17 -9.61 9.89 5.02
N ALA A 18 -8.40 10.09 5.51
CA ALA A 18 -7.19 9.88 4.74
C ALA A 18 -7.09 8.38 4.40
N GLU A 19 -7.04 8.06 3.10
CA GLU A 19 -6.85 6.71 2.60
C GLU A 19 -5.44 6.62 2.01
N VAL A 20 -4.68 5.58 2.37
CA VAL A 20 -3.35 5.33 1.81
C VAL A 20 -3.41 4.10 0.93
N LEU A 21 -3.00 4.26 -0.33
CA LEU A 21 -3.06 3.26 -1.37
C LEU A 21 -1.65 3.00 -1.93
N CYS A 22 -1.34 1.73 -2.19
CA CYS A 22 -0.20 1.42 -3.05
C CYS A 22 -0.55 1.72 -4.50
N PRO A 23 0.31 2.42 -5.25
CA PRO A 23 0.16 2.51 -6.71
C PRO A 23 0.12 1.12 -7.34
N ASP A 24 -0.77 0.91 -8.32
CA ASP A 24 -0.93 -0.38 -9.01
C ASP A 24 0.31 -0.76 -9.83
N SER A 25 1.06 0.24 -10.28
CA SER A 25 2.31 0.06 -11.03
C SER A 25 3.25 1.23 -10.81
N ILE A 26 4.54 0.97 -11.06
CA ILE A 26 5.60 1.99 -11.04
C ILE A 26 6.44 1.91 -12.31
N GLU A 27 7.04 3.02 -12.69
CA GLU A 27 8.12 3.08 -13.66
C GLU A 27 9.45 3.17 -12.90
N VAL A 28 10.42 2.35 -13.31
CA VAL A 28 11.76 2.32 -12.70
C VAL A 28 12.79 2.62 -13.77
N ASN A 29 13.48 3.75 -13.63
CA ASN A 29 14.62 4.06 -14.46
C ASN A 29 15.82 3.23 -13.98
N GLN A 30 16.18 2.21 -14.76
CA GLN A 30 17.35 1.38 -14.49
C GLN A 30 18.55 1.94 -15.24
N GLN A 31 19.66 2.10 -14.56
CA GLN A 31 20.94 2.45 -15.16
C GLN A 31 21.89 1.27 -14.98
N ALA A 32 22.42 0.75 -16.08
CA ALA A 32 23.43 -0.29 -16.06
C ALA A 32 24.77 0.29 -16.55
N THR A 33 25.84 0.01 -15.80
CA THR A 33 27.21 0.25 -16.25
C THR A 33 27.73 -1.04 -16.84
N VAL A 34 28.06 -1.02 -18.12
CA VAL A 34 28.62 -2.18 -18.84
C VAL A 34 30.02 -1.87 -19.35
N ALA A 35 30.88 -2.88 -19.39
CA ALA A 35 32.22 -2.78 -19.94
C ALA A 35 32.28 -3.40 -21.34
N GLY A 36 33.10 -2.84 -22.24
CA GLY A 36 33.28 -3.32 -23.61
C GLY A 36 32.19 -2.84 -24.57
N ASP A 37 31.91 -3.61 -25.62
CA ASP A 37 31.04 -3.21 -26.73
C ASP A 37 29.55 -3.57 -26.52
N TRP A 38 29.13 -3.76 -25.27
CA TRP A 38 27.75 -4.09 -24.93
C TRP A 38 26.85 -2.85 -24.97
N THR A 39 25.67 -3.00 -25.56
CA THR A 39 24.62 -1.99 -25.54
C THR A 39 23.50 -2.44 -24.60
N VAL A 40 23.09 -1.55 -23.69
CA VAL A 40 21.98 -1.84 -22.78
C VAL A 40 20.66 -1.61 -23.52
N LEU A 41 19.82 -2.63 -23.56
CA LEU A 41 18.46 -2.54 -24.09
C LEU A 41 17.50 -2.48 -22.90
N TYR A 42 16.78 -1.37 -22.77
CA TYR A 42 15.72 -1.21 -21.80
C TYR A 42 14.37 -1.54 -22.44
N THR A 43 13.66 -2.49 -21.85
CA THR A 43 12.27 -2.77 -22.21
C THR A 43 11.45 -2.56 -20.93
N ASP A 44 10.76 -1.43 -20.86
CA ASP A 44 10.09 -0.99 -19.64
C ASP A 44 8.57 -1.01 -19.77
N PRO A 45 7.90 -2.17 -19.60
CA PRO A 45 6.52 -2.14 -19.22
C PRO A 45 6.42 -1.66 -17.75
N PRO A 46 5.37 -0.96 -17.35
CA PRO A 46 5.14 -0.61 -15.95
C PRO A 46 5.21 -1.85 -15.07
N LEU A 47 5.93 -1.76 -13.95
CA LEU A 47 6.09 -2.86 -13.01
C LEU A 47 4.87 -2.91 -12.09
N ARG A 48 4.20 -4.06 -12.03
CA ARG A 48 2.93 -4.22 -11.30
C ARG A 48 3.15 -4.51 -9.82
N LEU A 49 2.23 -4.03 -9.01
CA LEU A 49 2.20 -4.28 -7.57
C LEU A 49 1.99 -5.78 -7.30
N THR A 50 2.90 -6.39 -6.55
CA THR A 50 2.91 -7.83 -6.24
C THR A 50 2.95 -8.15 -4.76
N GLY A 51 3.21 -7.19 -3.91
CA GLY A 51 3.27 -7.44 -2.49
C GLY A 51 3.13 -6.19 -1.65
N VAL A 52 2.68 -6.40 -0.42
CA VAL A 52 2.56 -5.35 0.59
C VAL A 52 3.06 -5.86 1.92
N THR A 53 3.75 -5.00 2.65
CA THR A 53 4.22 -5.28 4.01
C THR A 53 3.97 -4.06 4.87
N ILE A 54 3.53 -4.29 6.11
CA ILE A 54 3.35 -3.23 7.09
C ILE A 54 4.39 -3.41 8.17
N TYR A 55 5.03 -2.33 8.55
CA TYR A 55 6.03 -2.30 9.62
C TYR A 55 5.56 -1.39 10.77
N ASP A 56 5.79 -1.85 11.99
CA ASP A 56 5.67 -1.03 13.21
C ASP A 56 7.02 -0.34 13.46
N GLY A 57 7.13 0.89 12.98
CA GLY A 57 8.37 1.66 12.93
C GLY A 57 9.04 1.61 11.56
N PRO A 58 10.27 2.13 11.42
CA PRO A 58 11.00 2.15 10.16
C PRO A 58 11.22 0.74 9.59
N PRO A 59 11.08 0.53 8.28
CA PRO A 59 11.32 -0.77 7.65
C PRO A 59 12.71 -1.37 7.93
N SER A 60 13.72 -0.53 8.14
CA SER A 60 15.08 -0.94 8.50
C SER A 60 15.19 -1.73 9.82
N GLN A 61 14.23 -1.56 10.73
CA GLN A 61 14.17 -2.29 11.99
C GLN A 61 13.51 -3.67 11.85
N ASN A 62 12.91 -3.97 10.70
CA ASN A 62 12.28 -5.25 10.34
C ASN A 62 11.17 -5.73 11.31
N HIS A 63 10.47 -4.82 11.97
CA HIS A 63 9.32 -5.14 12.82
C HIS A 63 8.05 -5.26 11.98
N LYS A 64 7.89 -6.38 11.30
CA LYS A 64 6.71 -6.64 10.43
C LYS A 64 5.47 -6.88 11.26
N VAL A 65 4.37 -6.19 10.89
CA VAL A 65 3.05 -6.46 11.45
C VAL A 65 2.49 -7.72 10.78
N LYS A 66 2.13 -8.72 11.58
CA LYS A 66 1.52 -9.95 11.07
C LYS A 66 0.06 -9.69 10.72
N PRO A 67 -0.46 -10.27 9.62
CA PRO A 67 -1.88 -10.21 9.33
C PRO A 67 -2.67 -10.96 10.43
N TYR A 68 -3.82 -10.40 10.80
CA TYR A 68 -4.72 -11.06 11.74
C TYR A 68 -5.72 -11.99 11.02
N SER A 69 -5.91 -11.80 9.72
CA SER A 69 -6.83 -12.62 8.92
C SER A 69 -6.27 -12.83 7.52
N VAL A 70 -6.31 -14.08 7.08
CA VAL A 70 -6.01 -14.49 5.71
C VAL A 70 -7.16 -15.39 5.25
N LYS A 71 -7.90 -14.97 4.21
CA LYS A 71 -9.07 -15.68 3.69
C LYS A 71 -8.93 -15.89 2.18
N SER A 72 -9.20 -17.10 1.74
CA SER A 72 -9.21 -17.48 0.32
C SER A 72 -10.62 -17.80 -0.13
N ALA A 73 -11.13 -17.13 -1.14
CA ALA A 73 -12.44 -17.39 -1.74
C ALA A 73 -12.49 -16.92 -3.20
N ARG A 74 -13.18 -17.66 -4.05
CA ARG A 74 -13.50 -17.27 -5.43
C ARG A 74 -12.31 -16.78 -6.27
N GLY A 75 -11.13 -17.38 -6.11
CA GLY A 75 -9.92 -17.00 -6.84
C GLY A 75 -9.23 -15.76 -6.30
N GLU A 76 -9.61 -15.28 -5.13
CA GLU A 76 -8.97 -14.18 -4.42
C GLU A 76 -8.37 -14.66 -3.09
N LEU A 77 -7.28 -14.00 -2.70
CA LEU A 77 -6.71 -14.09 -1.36
C LEU A 77 -6.85 -12.72 -0.71
N ARG A 78 -7.57 -12.67 0.41
CA ARG A 78 -7.78 -11.44 1.20
C ARG A 78 -6.93 -11.50 2.45
N VAL A 79 -6.10 -10.51 2.64
CA VAL A 79 -5.20 -10.38 3.78
C VAL A 79 -5.54 -9.08 4.50
N SER A 80 -5.71 -9.17 5.82
CA SER A 80 -6.09 -8.03 6.66
C SER A 80 -5.14 -7.86 7.82
N TRP A 81 -4.77 -6.63 8.09
CA TRP A 81 -3.94 -6.22 9.24
C TRP A 81 -4.72 -5.28 10.14
N ARG A 82 -4.53 -5.44 11.45
CA ARG A 82 -4.92 -4.45 12.45
C ARG A 82 -3.70 -3.61 12.81
N LEU A 83 -3.93 -2.32 12.98
CA LEU A 83 -2.90 -1.37 13.43
C LEU A 83 -3.23 -0.98 14.87
N PRO A 84 -2.67 -1.70 15.87
CA PRO A 84 -2.89 -1.35 17.26
C PRO A 84 -2.26 0.00 17.59
N GLU A 85 -2.65 0.60 18.70
CA GLU A 85 -1.96 1.77 19.21
C GLU A 85 -0.48 1.46 19.41
N SER A 86 0.37 2.26 18.76
CA SER A 86 1.82 2.14 18.85
C SER A 86 2.43 3.51 19.10
N LYS A 87 3.52 3.53 19.87
CA LYS A 87 4.36 4.74 20.02
C LYS A 87 5.19 5.02 18.77
N ARG A 88 5.30 4.04 17.87
CA ARG A 88 6.00 4.14 16.58
C ARG A 88 4.99 4.31 15.48
N ASN A 89 5.35 5.05 14.46
CA ASN A 89 4.50 5.22 13.28
C ASN A 89 4.58 3.97 12.41
N PHE A 90 3.45 3.57 11.86
CA PHE A 90 3.40 2.46 10.90
C PHE A 90 3.88 2.90 9.52
N HIS A 91 4.60 2.02 8.84
CA HIS A 91 5.03 2.20 7.46
C HIS A 91 4.42 1.12 6.57
N LEU A 92 3.84 1.55 5.46
CA LEU A 92 3.40 0.68 4.39
C LEU A 92 4.53 0.57 3.37
N VAL A 93 4.88 -0.65 2.98
CA VAL A 93 5.83 -0.92 1.89
C VAL A 93 5.12 -1.66 0.77
N CYS A 94 5.19 -1.10 -0.42
CA CYS A 94 4.61 -1.64 -1.65
C CYS A 94 5.74 -2.23 -2.50
N ASN A 95 5.65 -3.52 -2.82
CA ASN A 95 6.64 -4.26 -3.59
C ASN A 95 6.14 -4.51 -5.01
N TYR A 96 7.02 -4.44 -5.98
CA TYR A 96 6.70 -4.55 -7.39
C TYR A 96 7.47 -5.70 -8.04
N GLU A 97 6.90 -6.26 -9.12
CA GLU A 97 7.54 -7.34 -9.87
C GLU A 97 8.86 -6.90 -10.51
N ARG A 98 9.78 -7.85 -10.68
CA ARG A 98 11.03 -7.69 -11.45
C ARG A 98 11.92 -6.52 -11.03
N THR A 99 11.79 -6.02 -9.81
CA THR A 99 12.64 -4.97 -9.26
C THR A 99 12.90 -5.19 -7.78
N THR A 100 14.02 -4.66 -7.30
CA THR A 100 14.31 -4.55 -5.86
C THR A 100 13.81 -3.22 -5.28
N ALA A 101 13.34 -2.31 -6.14
CA ALA A 101 12.74 -1.06 -5.69
C ALA A 101 11.38 -1.30 -5.04
N SER A 102 11.14 -0.64 -3.92
CA SER A 102 9.87 -0.63 -3.21
C SER A 102 9.48 0.81 -2.90
N LEU A 103 8.20 1.07 -2.88
CA LEU A 103 7.69 2.35 -2.36
C LEU A 103 7.37 2.20 -0.89
N THR A 104 7.63 3.23 -0.11
CA THR A 104 7.24 3.28 1.30
C THR A 104 6.47 4.54 1.60
N ALA A 105 5.44 4.41 2.41
CA ALA A 105 4.63 5.53 2.90
C ALA A 105 4.46 5.42 4.41
N LEU A 106 4.55 6.56 5.08
CA LEU A 106 4.18 6.67 6.48
C LEU A 106 2.65 6.67 6.58
N LEU A 107 2.09 5.78 7.39
CA LEU A 107 0.66 5.77 7.63
C LEU A 107 0.28 6.88 8.61
N PRO A 108 -0.76 7.68 8.29
CA PRO A 108 -1.27 8.68 9.22
C PRO A 108 -1.66 8.06 10.56
N PRO A 109 -1.50 8.79 11.67
CA PRO A 109 -1.97 8.33 12.97
C PRO A 109 -3.50 8.16 12.97
N GLY A 110 -3.97 7.17 13.74
CA GLY A 110 -5.40 6.88 13.88
C GLY A 110 -5.97 5.93 12.82
N MET A 111 -5.15 5.37 11.92
CA MET A 111 -5.59 4.29 11.05
C MET A 111 -5.82 3.01 11.83
N ASN A 112 -6.92 2.31 11.53
CA ASN A 112 -7.33 1.10 12.25
C ASN A 112 -6.77 -0.18 11.64
N GLY A 113 -6.49 -0.16 10.33
CA GLY A 113 -6.00 -1.35 9.66
C GLY A 113 -5.79 -1.18 8.17
N CYS A 114 -5.35 -2.26 7.56
CA CYS A 114 -5.13 -2.35 6.12
C CYS A 114 -5.72 -3.64 5.58
N ASN A 115 -6.14 -3.60 4.32
CA ASN A 115 -6.68 -4.76 3.62
C ASN A 115 -6.04 -4.85 2.22
N ALA A 116 -5.59 -6.04 1.86
CA ALA A 116 -5.10 -6.35 0.53
C ALA A 116 -5.92 -7.48 -0.09
N VAL A 117 -6.20 -7.38 -1.38
CA VAL A 117 -6.84 -8.42 -2.19
C VAL A 117 -5.89 -8.81 -3.30
N PHE A 118 -5.52 -10.09 -3.33
CA PHE A 118 -4.65 -10.68 -4.34
C PHE A 118 -5.48 -11.52 -5.32
N ASP A 119 -5.13 -11.49 -6.60
CA ASP A 119 -5.72 -12.37 -7.61
C ASP A 119 -4.90 -13.65 -7.69
N ARG A 120 -5.48 -14.76 -7.27
CA ARG A 120 -4.84 -16.07 -7.32
C ARG A 120 -4.73 -16.66 -8.72
N ARG A 121 -5.42 -16.08 -9.70
CA ARG A 121 -5.39 -16.51 -11.10
C ARG A 121 -4.26 -15.85 -11.88
N VAL A 122 -3.66 -14.78 -11.32
CA VAL A 122 -2.57 -14.05 -11.95
C VAL A 122 -1.34 -14.18 -11.07
N SER A 123 -0.32 -14.86 -11.62
CA SER A 123 0.98 -15.04 -10.97
C SER A 123 2.10 -14.45 -11.85
N TYR A 124 3.03 -13.79 -11.21
CA TYR A 124 4.21 -13.19 -11.85
C TYR A 124 5.49 -14.05 -11.68
N GLY A 125 5.34 -15.34 -11.50
CA GLY A 125 6.42 -16.26 -11.19
C GLY A 125 6.71 -16.36 -9.69
N ASN A 126 7.43 -17.42 -9.27
CA ASN A 126 7.78 -17.70 -7.87
C ASN A 126 6.60 -17.56 -6.88
N ASP A 127 5.40 -18.00 -7.31
CA ASP A 127 4.15 -17.91 -6.52
C ASP A 127 3.75 -16.49 -6.08
N THR A 128 4.30 -15.46 -6.75
CA THR A 128 3.97 -14.06 -6.49
C THR A 128 2.64 -13.71 -7.16
N LEU A 129 1.65 -13.34 -6.37
CA LEU A 129 0.31 -13.00 -6.85
C LEU A 129 0.19 -11.51 -7.21
N ALA A 130 -0.67 -11.21 -8.18
CA ALA A 130 -1.05 -9.83 -8.45
C ALA A 130 -1.86 -9.24 -7.31
N VAL A 131 -1.55 -8.03 -6.87
CA VAL A 131 -2.40 -7.27 -5.94
C VAL A 131 -3.46 -6.53 -6.75
N LYS A 132 -4.74 -6.87 -6.53
CA LYS A 132 -5.89 -6.21 -7.15
C LYS A 132 -6.22 -4.89 -6.47
N ARG A 133 -6.09 -4.86 -5.16
CA ARG A 133 -6.41 -3.70 -4.34
C ARG A 133 -5.66 -3.76 -3.01
N MET A 134 -5.15 -2.62 -2.58
CA MET A 134 -4.59 -2.42 -1.25
C MET A 134 -5.08 -1.10 -0.70
N VAL A 135 -5.59 -1.10 0.53
CA VAL A 135 -6.08 0.10 1.20
C VAL A 135 -5.82 0.02 2.71
N CYS A 136 -5.40 1.15 3.29
CA CYS A 136 -5.34 1.38 4.73
C CYS A 136 -6.32 2.50 5.11
N ASN A 137 -7.04 2.35 6.21
CA ASN A 137 -8.05 3.30 6.70
C ASN A 137 -8.18 3.28 8.25
#